data_d46c70b9ec1756ab5b5b816f1a856bc0
#
_entry.id   d46c70b9ec1756ab5b5b816f1a856bc0
#
_cell.length_a   1.000
_cell.length_b   1.000
_cell.length_c   1.000
_cell.angle_alpha   90.00
_cell.angle_beta   90.00
_cell.angle_gamma   90.00
#
_symmetry.space_group_name_H-M   'P 1'
#
loop_
_entity.id
_entity.type
_entity.pdbx_description
1 polymer ?
#
loop_
_entity_poly.entity_id
_entity_poly.type
_entity_poly.pdbx_seq_one_letter_code
_entity_poly.pdbx_strand_id
1 'polypeptide(L)'
;MLFRSEFAILENIQRSDLNGIEEALGYDNLVRKFAYSQETLSKILGKSRSHIANTLRLVGLPEEIKKMISDGLLTAGHARCLVNVPDNINLAKIIVNKNLSVRQAEFLVKKEQVFSSKKKIRTNNKDTNIKSLESDLELLMGIKVDIKNKRSNSGEIKFSYKNLDQLNKIISVLKGYFR
;
A
#
# COMPACT_ATOMS: atom_id res chain seq x y z
N MET A 1 22.18 -30.52 -21.01
CA MET A 1 21.29 -30.66 -19.82
C MET A 1 20.23 -29.52 -19.70
N LEU A 2 20.46 -28.30 -20.16
CA LEU A 2 19.52 -27.14 -20.05
C LEU A 2 18.17 -27.38 -20.76
N PHE A 3 18.15 -27.95 -21.94
CA PHE A 3 16.92 -28.19 -22.73
C PHE A 3 15.89 -29.10 -22.04
N ARG A 4 16.33 -30.12 -21.26
CA ARG A 4 15.39 -30.98 -20.54
C ARG A 4 14.68 -30.26 -19.40
N SER A 5 15.36 -29.33 -18.74
CA SER A 5 14.78 -28.54 -17.62
C SER A 5 13.78 -27.51 -18.13
N GLU A 6 14.02 -26.93 -19.28
CA GLU A 6 13.15 -25.96 -19.94
C GLU A 6 11.82 -26.60 -20.37
N PHE A 7 11.89 -27.73 -21.09
CA PHE A 7 10.69 -28.47 -21.50
C PHE A 7 9.88 -28.95 -20.30
N ALA A 8 10.52 -29.40 -19.24
CA ALA A 8 9.82 -29.83 -18.01
C ALA A 8 9.06 -28.66 -17.33
N ILE A 9 9.63 -27.46 -17.35
CA ILE A 9 8.93 -26.26 -16.79
C ILE A 9 7.76 -25.86 -17.70
N LEU A 10 7.95 -25.86 -19.02
CA LEU A 10 6.89 -25.53 -19.97
C LEU A 10 5.73 -26.53 -19.89
N GLU A 11 6.03 -27.83 -19.84
CA GLU A 11 5.04 -28.88 -19.66
C GLU A 11 4.26 -28.70 -18.34
N ASN A 12 4.97 -28.41 -17.25
CA ASN A 12 4.33 -28.18 -15.96
C ASN A 12 3.41 -26.96 -15.97
N ILE A 13 3.81 -25.87 -16.65
CA ILE A 13 2.99 -24.65 -16.78
C ILE A 13 1.74 -24.89 -17.65
N GLN A 14 1.76 -25.83 -18.58
CA GLN A 14 0.62 -26.17 -19.43
C GLN A 14 -0.44 -27.04 -18.74
N ARG A 15 -0.19 -27.49 -17.52
CA ARG A 15 -1.20 -28.20 -16.72
C ARG A 15 -2.37 -27.28 -16.39
N SER A 16 -3.57 -27.83 -16.44
CA SER A 16 -4.82 -27.09 -16.23
C SER A 16 -5.14 -26.83 -14.75
N ASP A 17 -4.42 -27.46 -13.83
CA ASP A 17 -4.69 -27.46 -12.39
C ASP A 17 -3.76 -26.55 -11.57
N LEU A 18 -2.90 -25.76 -12.23
CA LEU A 18 -2.00 -24.81 -11.55
C LEU A 18 -2.75 -23.68 -10.87
N ASN A 19 -2.35 -23.39 -9.63
CA ASN A 19 -2.80 -22.17 -9.00
C ASN A 19 -2.04 -20.94 -9.53
N GLY A 20 -2.61 -19.73 -9.32
CA GLY A 20 -2.02 -18.50 -9.87
C GLY A 20 -0.60 -18.17 -9.38
N ILE A 21 -0.17 -18.71 -8.23
CA ILE A 21 1.20 -18.55 -7.69
C ILE A 21 2.15 -19.51 -8.35
N GLU A 22 1.75 -20.75 -8.57
CA GLU A 22 2.55 -21.76 -9.29
C GLU A 22 2.82 -21.31 -10.71
N GLU A 23 1.78 -20.80 -11.39
CA GLU A 23 1.91 -20.19 -12.72
C GLU A 23 2.91 -19.01 -12.70
N ALA A 24 2.82 -18.13 -11.71
CA ALA A 24 3.71 -16.98 -11.55
C ALA A 24 5.18 -17.42 -11.33
N LEU A 25 5.42 -18.39 -10.48
CA LEU A 25 6.76 -18.95 -10.22
C LEU A 25 7.33 -19.65 -11.47
N GLY A 26 6.50 -20.36 -12.20
CA GLY A 26 6.87 -20.96 -13.50
C GLY A 26 7.35 -19.90 -14.49
N TYR A 27 6.60 -18.82 -14.66
CA TYR A 27 6.99 -17.71 -15.53
C TYR A 27 8.27 -17.01 -15.05
N ASP A 28 8.42 -16.77 -13.75
CA ASP A 28 9.63 -16.17 -13.18
C ASP A 28 10.86 -17.03 -13.40
N ASN A 29 10.74 -18.35 -13.27
CA ASN A 29 11.82 -19.29 -13.59
C ASN A 29 12.25 -19.22 -15.06
N LEU A 30 11.30 -19.13 -15.99
CA LEU A 30 11.60 -19.00 -17.41
C LEU A 30 12.28 -17.68 -17.74
N VAL A 31 11.83 -16.57 -17.12
CA VAL A 31 12.46 -15.26 -17.30
C VAL A 31 13.88 -15.24 -16.73
N ARG A 32 14.07 -15.74 -15.47
CA ARG A 32 15.37 -15.63 -14.80
C ARG A 32 16.41 -16.63 -15.26
N LYS A 33 16.00 -17.89 -15.51
CA LYS A 33 16.95 -18.97 -15.86
C LYS A 33 17.23 -19.03 -17.36
N PHE A 34 16.24 -18.70 -18.19
CA PHE A 34 16.34 -18.89 -19.65
C PHE A 34 16.27 -17.56 -20.41
N ALA A 35 16.24 -16.42 -19.70
CA ALA A 35 16.20 -15.06 -20.26
C ALA A 35 15.05 -14.81 -21.24
N TYR A 36 13.90 -15.50 -21.06
CA TYR A 36 12.73 -15.26 -21.89
C TYR A 36 12.14 -13.88 -21.65
N SER A 37 11.82 -13.19 -22.76
CA SER A 37 11.04 -11.97 -22.68
C SER A 37 9.56 -12.30 -22.43
N GLN A 38 8.81 -11.34 -21.86
CA GLN A 38 7.36 -11.49 -21.68
C GLN A 38 6.64 -11.70 -23.03
N GLU A 39 7.17 -11.15 -24.11
CA GLU A 39 6.65 -11.33 -25.45
C GLU A 39 6.87 -12.77 -25.95
N THR A 40 8.06 -13.31 -25.73
CA THR A 40 8.39 -14.70 -26.08
C THR A 40 7.50 -15.67 -25.32
N LEU A 41 7.34 -15.48 -24.00
CA LEU A 41 6.44 -16.28 -23.17
C LEU A 41 4.97 -16.20 -23.65
N SER A 42 4.52 -15.01 -24.03
CA SER A 42 3.18 -14.81 -24.58
C SER A 42 2.93 -15.68 -25.84
N LYS A 43 3.90 -15.70 -26.75
CA LYS A 43 3.82 -16.50 -27.99
C LYS A 43 3.86 -18.01 -27.71
N ILE A 44 4.79 -18.47 -26.83
CA ILE A 44 4.97 -19.90 -26.53
C ILE A 44 3.75 -20.46 -25.77
N LEU A 45 3.23 -19.69 -24.81
CA LEU A 45 2.15 -20.17 -23.93
C LEU A 45 0.74 -19.84 -24.47
N GLY A 46 0.63 -19.11 -25.58
CA GLY A 46 -0.66 -18.69 -26.15
C GLY A 46 -1.46 -17.76 -25.23
N LYS A 47 -0.79 -17.05 -24.30
CA LYS A 47 -1.41 -16.11 -23.36
C LYS A 47 -1.16 -14.68 -23.81
N SER A 48 -2.01 -13.74 -23.43
CA SER A 48 -1.75 -12.32 -23.71
C SER A 48 -0.53 -11.81 -22.91
N ARG A 49 0.23 -10.88 -23.48
CA ARG A 49 1.36 -10.23 -22.80
C ARG A 49 0.92 -9.60 -21.46
N SER A 50 -0.27 -9.01 -21.42
CA SER A 50 -0.83 -8.44 -20.19
C SER A 50 -1.11 -9.52 -19.13
N HIS A 51 -1.54 -10.71 -19.51
CA HIS A 51 -1.69 -11.84 -18.60
C HIS A 51 -0.35 -12.23 -17.99
N ILE A 52 0.68 -12.45 -18.82
CA ILE A 52 2.03 -12.79 -18.35
C ILE A 52 2.59 -11.73 -17.38
N ALA A 53 2.48 -10.45 -17.76
CA ALA A 53 2.95 -9.35 -16.90
C ALA A 53 2.23 -9.30 -15.56
N ASN A 54 0.91 -9.47 -15.54
CA ASN A 54 0.10 -9.46 -14.33
C ASN A 54 0.41 -10.66 -13.42
N THR A 55 0.61 -11.84 -13.99
CA THR A 55 0.97 -13.06 -13.25
C THR A 55 2.36 -12.93 -12.66
N LEU A 56 3.36 -12.46 -13.40
CA LEU A 56 4.73 -12.22 -12.90
C LEU A 56 4.75 -11.25 -11.70
N ARG A 57 3.88 -10.26 -11.67
CA ARG A 57 3.81 -9.32 -10.54
C ARG A 57 3.38 -9.98 -9.23
N LEU A 58 2.70 -11.14 -9.26
CA LEU A 58 2.29 -11.87 -8.07
C LEU A 58 3.49 -12.44 -7.29
N VAL A 59 4.61 -12.71 -7.96
CA VAL A 59 5.85 -13.19 -7.31
C VAL A 59 6.36 -12.21 -6.26
N GLY A 60 6.16 -10.91 -6.46
CA GLY A 60 6.55 -9.85 -5.52
C GLY A 60 5.65 -9.67 -4.29
N LEU A 61 4.58 -10.46 -4.16
CA LEU A 61 3.70 -10.39 -3.00
C LEU A 61 4.33 -11.06 -1.76
N PRO A 62 3.99 -10.61 -0.54
CA PRO A 62 4.37 -11.28 0.70
C PRO A 62 3.92 -12.74 0.76
N GLU A 63 4.69 -13.58 1.46
CA GLU A 63 4.40 -15.02 1.56
C GLU A 63 3.04 -15.32 2.18
N GLU A 64 2.55 -14.48 3.12
CA GLU A 64 1.21 -14.63 3.70
C GLU A 64 0.11 -14.54 2.63
N ILE A 65 0.24 -13.60 1.68
CA ILE A 65 -0.74 -13.43 0.59
C ILE A 65 -0.62 -14.58 -0.41
N LYS A 66 0.60 -15.01 -0.73
CA LYS A 66 0.84 -16.16 -1.61
C LYS A 66 0.20 -17.43 -1.02
N LYS A 67 0.33 -17.65 0.29
CA LYS A 67 -0.33 -18.73 0.97
C LYS A 67 -1.85 -18.67 0.87
N MET A 68 -2.45 -17.46 1.07
CA MET A 68 -3.89 -17.29 0.92
C MET A 68 -4.38 -17.62 -0.50
N ILE A 69 -3.55 -17.39 -1.53
CA ILE A 69 -3.87 -17.76 -2.92
C ILE A 69 -3.77 -19.26 -3.11
N SER A 70 -2.72 -19.90 -2.58
CA SER A 70 -2.53 -21.36 -2.65
C SER A 70 -3.62 -22.12 -1.92
N ASP A 71 -4.10 -21.57 -0.80
CA ASP A 71 -5.20 -22.13 0.00
C ASP A 71 -6.60 -21.85 -0.62
N GLY A 72 -6.65 -21.14 -1.79
CA GLY A 72 -7.89 -20.81 -2.48
C GLY A 72 -8.73 -19.71 -1.83
N LEU A 73 -8.23 -19.07 -0.75
CA LEU A 73 -8.93 -17.97 -0.04
C LEU A 73 -8.95 -16.67 -0.87
N LEU A 74 -7.97 -16.49 -1.74
CA LEU A 74 -7.85 -15.37 -2.67
C LEU A 74 -7.65 -15.86 -4.09
N THR A 75 -8.32 -15.24 -5.05
CA THR A 75 -8.05 -15.50 -6.47
C THR A 75 -6.89 -14.65 -6.98
N ALA A 76 -6.28 -15.04 -8.11
CA ALA A 76 -5.27 -14.23 -8.79
C ALA A 76 -5.78 -12.81 -9.14
N GLY A 77 -7.09 -12.63 -9.34
CA GLY A 77 -7.75 -11.34 -9.53
C GLY A 77 -7.65 -10.44 -8.29
N HIS A 78 -7.94 -10.98 -7.10
CA HIS A 78 -7.78 -10.26 -5.83
C HIS A 78 -6.32 -9.90 -5.56
N ALA A 79 -5.39 -10.85 -5.81
CA ALA A 79 -3.97 -10.65 -5.62
C ALA A 79 -3.40 -9.52 -6.49
N ARG A 80 -3.85 -9.39 -7.74
CA ARG A 80 -3.45 -8.29 -8.64
C ARG A 80 -3.75 -6.91 -8.06
N CYS A 81 -4.88 -6.76 -7.37
CA CYS A 81 -5.24 -5.49 -6.75
C CYS A 81 -4.31 -5.10 -5.59
N LEU A 82 -3.69 -6.10 -4.94
CA LEU A 82 -2.83 -5.93 -3.76
C LEU A 82 -1.35 -5.68 -4.11
N VAL A 83 -0.98 -5.85 -5.39
CA VAL A 83 0.40 -5.58 -5.85
C VAL A 83 0.73 -4.10 -5.71
N ASN A 84 1.88 -3.78 -5.11
CA ASN A 84 2.39 -2.42 -4.89
C ASN A 84 1.48 -1.54 -4.01
N VAL A 85 0.67 -2.15 -3.15
CA VAL A 85 -0.17 -1.42 -2.21
C VAL A 85 0.48 -1.47 -0.82
N PRO A 86 0.66 -0.32 -0.15
CA PRO A 86 1.06 -0.31 1.25
C PRO A 86 -0.04 -1.01 2.07
N ASP A 87 0.38 -1.77 3.09
CA ASP A 87 -0.52 -2.52 3.97
C ASP A 87 -1.38 -3.60 3.29
N ASN A 88 -0.82 -4.21 2.24
CA ASN A 88 -1.48 -5.24 1.44
C ASN A 88 -1.93 -6.47 2.24
N ILE A 89 -1.23 -6.85 3.31
CA ILE A 89 -1.58 -7.98 4.17
C ILE A 89 -2.91 -7.73 4.91
N ASN A 90 -3.10 -6.54 5.50
CA ASN A 90 -4.35 -6.20 6.17
C ASN A 90 -5.51 -6.11 5.19
N LEU A 91 -5.27 -5.54 4.01
CA LEU A 91 -6.26 -5.49 2.93
C LEU A 91 -6.64 -6.90 2.46
N ALA A 92 -5.69 -7.81 2.33
CA ALA A 92 -5.94 -9.22 2.00
C ALA A 92 -6.86 -9.87 3.04
N LYS A 93 -6.57 -9.70 4.33
CA LYS A 93 -7.40 -10.20 5.45
C LYS A 93 -8.83 -9.63 5.40
N ILE A 94 -8.98 -8.35 5.09
CA ILE A 94 -10.31 -7.72 4.94
C ILE A 94 -11.09 -8.32 3.76
N ILE A 95 -10.42 -8.55 2.62
CA ILE A 95 -11.04 -9.15 1.43
C ILE A 95 -11.53 -10.55 1.73
N VAL A 96 -10.72 -11.38 2.40
CA VAL A 96 -11.08 -12.75 2.79
C VAL A 96 -12.23 -12.74 3.81
N ASN A 97 -12.12 -11.98 4.90
CA ASN A 97 -13.11 -11.96 5.98
C ASN A 97 -14.49 -11.46 5.51
N LYS A 98 -14.53 -10.57 4.54
CA LYS A 98 -15.77 -10.00 4.00
C LYS A 98 -16.24 -10.69 2.71
N ASN A 99 -15.56 -11.72 2.24
CA ASN A 99 -15.83 -12.40 0.98
C ASN A 99 -16.07 -11.41 -0.19
N LEU A 100 -15.21 -10.40 -0.32
CA LEU A 100 -15.37 -9.37 -1.34
C LEU A 100 -15.11 -9.94 -2.73
N SER A 101 -15.87 -9.49 -3.72
CA SER A 101 -15.58 -9.76 -5.12
C SER A 101 -14.35 -8.95 -5.59
N VAL A 102 -13.73 -9.36 -6.70
CA VAL A 102 -12.57 -8.65 -7.29
C VAL A 102 -12.85 -7.16 -7.50
N ARG A 103 -14.04 -6.80 -8.00
CA ARG A 103 -14.45 -5.40 -8.21
C ARG A 103 -14.55 -4.61 -6.90
N GLN A 104 -15.07 -5.24 -5.85
CA GLN A 104 -15.15 -4.62 -4.52
C GLN A 104 -13.76 -4.46 -3.89
N ALA A 105 -12.87 -5.44 -4.08
CA ALA A 105 -11.48 -5.36 -3.67
C ALA A 105 -10.73 -4.22 -4.37
N GLU A 106 -10.91 -4.06 -5.69
CA GLU A 106 -10.36 -2.93 -6.45
C GLU A 106 -10.84 -1.58 -5.91
N PHE A 107 -12.13 -1.47 -5.61
CA PHE A 107 -12.69 -0.24 -5.04
C PHE A 107 -12.12 0.06 -3.65
N LEU A 108 -12.01 -0.98 -2.78
CA LEU A 108 -11.41 -0.86 -1.45
C LEU A 108 -9.97 -0.35 -1.54
N VAL A 109 -9.15 -0.98 -2.40
CA VAL A 109 -7.74 -0.61 -2.60
C VAL A 109 -7.60 0.82 -3.13
N LYS A 110 -8.40 1.21 -4.11
CA LYS A 110 -8.41 2.59 -4.63
C LYS A 110 -8.75 3.60 -3.54
N LYS A 111 -9.75 3.30 -2.71
CA LYS A 111 -10.14 4.14 -1.58
C LYS A 111 -8.98 4.33 -0.59
N GLU A 112 -8.31 3.25 -0.20
CA GLU A 112 -7.16 3.29 0.70
C GLU A 112 -5.97 4.06 0.10
N GLN A 113 -5.69 3.89 -1.19
CA GLN A 113 -4.63 4.67 -1.87
C GLN A 113 -4.93 6.17 -1.87
N VAL A 114 -6.18 6.57 -2.09
CA VAL A 114 -6.60 7.98 -2.03
C VAL A 114 -6.49 8.53 -0.60
N PHE A 115 -6.86 7.74 0.42
CA PHE A 115 -6.71 8.15 1.82
C PHE A 115 -5.25 8.25 2.24
N SER A 116 -4.41 7.29 1.86
CA SER A 116 -2.97 7.29 2.16
C SER A 116 -2.25 8.45 1.46
N SER A 117 -2.59 8.75 0.21
CA SER A 117 -2.02 9.90 -0.51
C SER A 117 -2.45 11.23 0.10
N LYS A 118 -3.71 11.38 0.51
CA LYS A 118 -4.19 12.56 1.26
C LYS A 118 -3.51 12.70 2.62
N LYS A 119 -3.25 11.61 3.32
CA LYS A 119 -2.52 11.60 4.59
C LYS A 119 -1.05 11.98 4.39
N LYS A 120 -0.41 11.47 3.33
CA LYS A 120 0.99 11.78 2.97
C LYS A 120 1.17 13.24 2.55
N ILE A 121 0.20 13.84 1.85
CA ILE A 121 0.22 15.25 1.47
C ILE A 121 0.02 16.14 2.69
N ARG A 122 -0.77 15.71 3.69
CA ARG A 122 -0.94 16.46 4.95
C ARG A 122 0.27 16.41 5.87
N THR A 123 1.10 15.36 5.81
CA THR A 123 2.29 15.23 6.67
C THR A 123 3.56 15.78 6.06
N ASN A 124 3.66 15.95 4.72
CA ASN A 124 4.87 16.40 4.05
C ASN A 124 4.96 17.93 3.82
N ASN A 125 3.94 18.71 4.23
CA ASN A 125 3.92 20.16 4.00
C ASN A 125 3.96 21.00 5.29
N LYS A 126 4.36 20.42 6.43
CA LYS A 126 4.72 21.26 7.59
C LYS A 126 6.18 21.66 7.42
N ASP A 127 6.42 22.94 7.15
CA ASP A 127 7.75 23.53 7.19
C ASP A 127 8.45 23.14 8.49
N THR A 128 9.74 22.82 8.39
CA THR A 128 10.57 22.43 9.55
C THR A 128 10.48 23.48 10.66
N ASN A 129 10.37 24.75 10.28
CA ASN A 129 10.16 25.88 11.19
C ASN A 129 8.83 25.82 11.96
N ILE A 130 7.75 25.38 11.32
CA ILE A 130 6.44 25.23 11.98
C ILE A 130 6.48 24.10 13.00
N LYS A 131 7.18 23.01 12.71
CA LYS A 131 7.35 21.90 13.67
C LYS A 131 8.18 22.31 14.88
N SER A 132 9.25 23.09 14.69
CA SER A 132 10.03 23.67 15.81
C SER A 132 9.14 24.55 16.66
N LEU A 133 8.37 25.43 16.06
CA LEU A 133 7.45 26.35 16.74
C LEU A 133 6.35 25.61 17.52
N GLU A 134 5.80 24.51 16.96
CA GLU A 134 4.87 23.63 17.68
C GLU A 134 5.54 23.01 18.92
N SER A 135 6.77 22.47 18.76
CA SER A 135 7.50 21.84 19.85
C SER A 135 7.84 22.85 20.95
N ASP A 136 8.26 24.06 20.59
CA ASP A 136 8.59 25.12 21.54
C ASP A 136 7.35 25.56 22.32
N LEU A 137 6.21 25.72 21.65
CA LEU A 137 4.94 26.05 22.30
C LEU A 137 4.43 24.91 23.19
N GLU A 138 4.57 23.66 22.76
CA GLU A 138 4.21 22.48 23.56
C GLU A 138 5.06 22.40 24.83
N LEU A 139 6.35 22.70 24.73
CA LEU A 139 7.29 22.68 25.87
C LEU A 139 6.98 23.80 26.89
N LEU A 140 6.66 24.99 26.40
CA LEU A 140 6.31 26.15 27.25
C LEU A 140 4.96 25.98 27.94
N MET A 141 3.96 25.45 27.23
CA MET A 141 2.58 25.42 27.74
C MET A 141 2.20 24.08 28.37
N GLY A 142 2.94 22.99 28.07
CA GLY A 142 2.60 21.63 28.47
C GLY A 142 1.31 21.09 27.85
N ILE A 143 0.92 21.64 26.68
CA ILE A 143 -0.36 21.36 25.99
C ILE A 143 -0.06 21.14 24.52
N LYS A 144 -0.73 20.16 23.89
CA LYS A 144 -0.53 19.85 22.48
C LYS A 144 -1.00 20.98 21.58
N VAL A 145 -0.10 21.44 20.71
CA VAL A 145 -0.31 22.52 19.74
C VAL A 145 -0.23 21.98 18.30
N ASP A 146 -1.17 22.35 17.45
CA ASP A 146 -1.16 22.02 16.02
C ASP A 146 -1.32 23.31 15.21
N ILE A 147 -0.32 23.66 14.41
CA ILE A 147 -0.29 24.85 13.56
C ILE A 147 -0.46 24.44 12.11
N LYS A 148 -1.48 24.97 11.46
CA LYS A 148 -1.74 24.78 10.03
C LYS A 148 -1.58 26.09 9.30
N ASN A 149 -0.53 26.19 8.48
CA ASN A 149 -0.34 27.35 7.63
C ASN A 149 -0.84 27.05 6.21
N LYS A 150 -1.53 28.01 5.58
CA LYS A 150 -1.99 27.96 4.19
C LYS A 150 -1.03 28.78 3.31
N ARG A 151 -0.95 28.44 2.02
CA ARG A 151 -0.10 29.17 1.06
C ARG A 151 -0.45 30.66 0.92
N SER A 152 -1.64 31.08 1.37
CA SER A 152 -2.11 32.48 1.40
C SER A 152 -1.65 33.27 2.63
N ASN A 153 -0.65 32.82 3.36
CA ASN A 153 -0.20 33.40 4.65
C ASN A 153 -1.30 33.50 5.73
N SER A 154 -2.40 32.76 5.56
CA SER A 154 -3.42 32.56 6.58
C SER A 154 -3.22 31.20 7.24
N GLY A 155 -3.64 31.04 8.47
CA GLY A 155 -3.46 29.78 9.20
C GLY A 155 -4.44 29.59 10.33
N GLU A 156 -4.31 28.45 10.98
CA GLU A 156 -5.09 28.06 12.16
C GLU A 156 -4.13 27.49 13.20
N ILE A 157 -4.26 27.94 14.43
CA ILE A 157 -3.55 27.36 15.59
C ILE A 157 -4.58 26.68 16.47
N LYS A 158 -4.36 25.39 16.76
CA LYS A 158 -5.25 24.58 17.57
C LYS A 158 -4.54 24.12 18.83
N PHE A 159 -5.07 24.51 19.98
CA PHE A 159 -4.65 24.04 21.29
C PHE A 159 -5.56 22.91 21.76
N SER A 160 -4.99 21.77 22.17
CA SER A 160 -5.74 20.61 22.67
C SER A 160 -5.53 20.48 24.18
N TYR A 161 -6.56 20.77 24.96
CA TYR A 161 -6.53 20.69 26.43
C TYR A 161 -7.36 19.50 26.93
N LYS A 162 -7.01 18.98 28.13
CA LYS A 162 -7.68 17.82 28.76
C LYS A 162 -8.53 18.21 29.98
N ASN A 163 -8.27 19.38 30.60
CA ASN A 163 -8.98 19.89 31.77
C ASN A 163 -9.10 21.42 31.75
N LEU A 164 -9.97 21.96 32.58
CA LEU A 164 -10.24 23.40 32.68
C LEU A 164 -9.02 24.21 33.15
N ASP A 165 -8.12 23.62 33.94
CA ASP A 165 -6.90 24.32 34.40
C ASP A 165 -5.98 24.61 33.21
N GLN A 166 -5.84 23.66 32.30
CA GLN A 166 -5.11 23.88 31.05
C GLN A 166 -5.76 24.95 30.17
N LEU A 167 -7.10 24.98 30.08
CA LEU A 167 -7.82 26.03 29.38
C LEU A 167 -7.56 27.41 29.99
N ASN A 168 -7.66 27.53 31.33
CA ASN A 168 -7.41 28.78 32.02
C ASN A 168 -5.96 29.27 31.82
N LYS A 169 -4.99 28.35 31.78
CA LYS A 169 -3.59 28.66 31.47
C LYS A 169 -3.41 29.23 30.08
N ILE A 170 -4.07 28.65 29.08
CA ILE A 170 -4.07 29.15 27.69
C ILE A 170 -4.66 30.59 27.65
N ILE A 171 -5.80 30.78 28.32
CA ILE A 171 -6.51 32.08 28.31
C ILE A 171 -5.64 33.13 29.02
N SER A 172 -4.97 32.81 30.14
CA SER A 172 -4.11 33.74 30.87
C SER A 172 -2.91 34.20 30.06
N VAL A 173 -2.27 33.26 29.33
CA VAL A 173 -1.13 33.59 28.45
C VAL A 173 -1.59 34.48 27.29
N LEU A 174 -2.70 34.15 26.62
CA LEU A 174 -3.23 34.97 25.54
C LEU A 174 -3.64 36.37 26.01
N LYS A 175 -4.30 36.49 27.15
CA LYS A 175 -4.68 37.80 27.74
C LYS A 175 -3.49 38.62 28.18
N GLY A 176 -2.39 38.00 28.64
CA GLY A 176 -1.17 38.69 29.10
C GLY A 176 -0.42 39.39 27.97
N TYR A 177 -0.55 38.93 26.72
CA TYR A 177 0.12 39.52 25.56
C TYR A 177 -0.71 40.58 24.81
N PHE A 178 -1.99 40.70 25.08
CA PHE A 178 -2.89 41.68 24.44
C PHE A 178 -3.26 42.87 25.32
N ARG A 179 -2.42 43.18 26.33
CA ARG A 179 -2.51 44.41 27.15
C ARG A 179 -1.47 45.41 26.76
#